data_f3f2ab37c07c720d2d02b925d253d1f7
#
_entry.id   f3f2ab37c07c720d2d02b925d253d1f7
#
_cell.length_a   1.000
_cell.length_b   1.000
_cell.length_c   1.000
_cell.angle_alpha   90.00
_cell.angle_beta   90.00
_cell.angle_gamma   90.00
#
_symmetry.space_group_name_H-M   'P 1'
#
loop_
_entity.id
_entity.type
_entity.pdbx_description
1 polymer ?
#
loop_
_entity_poly.entity_id
_entity_poly.type
_entity_poly.pdbx_seq_one_letter_code
_entity_poly.pdbx_strand_id
1 'polypeptide(L)'
;LGCLSCMTACPSGVNYMHLMEYGRRHIEQTYRRSLFERLIRILLGVVLPNPKIFKFILGLAVIFRGFEKFLPRNLRKIAHFALNLEIQGKVVTPATYMSTSKHKYRVALLIGCVQNQLYPEINNATIRLLTRHGCEVVVVKDVGCCGALNLHLGQRQKAFKHIKSNVDAWCDVADGSQLDAIIVNTSGCGTMVKDYGHLLREDKNYSKKASNISDISVDIIEFIGRIGLRGISLGKKLKVAYQAPCSLQHGQLIRDEPLELLKACGFEVVLPSHGDLCCGAAGTYHILEQKISEELQNKKIKSLVECSPDIIASGNVGCMMQLKTSDTNIVSFPIVHTVELLDWATGGPKPPSMN
;
A
#
# COMPACT_ATOMS: atom_id res chain seq x y z
N LEU A 1 -13.46 -1.70 -10.00
CA LEU A 1 -12.68 -0.80 -9.14
C LEU A 1 -12.15 -1.51 -7.89
N GLY A 2 -12.99 -2.11 -7.04
CA GLY A 2 -12.55 -2.79 -5.81
C GLY A 2 -12.26 -1.85 -4.63
N CYS A 3 -12.91 -0.70 -4.57
CA CYS A 3 -12.78 0.25 -3.45
C CYS A 3 -13.48 -0.21 -2.17
N LEU A 4 -14.28 -1.27 -2.22
CA LEU A 4 -15.00 -1.87 -1.08
C LEU A 4 -16.02 -0.96 -0.38
N SER A 5 -16.32 0.23 -0.91
CA SER A 5 -17.33 1.13 -0.36
C SER A 5 -18.72 0.47 -0.25
N CYS A 6 -19.05 -0.45 -1.17
CA CYS A 6 -20.26 -1.24 -1.11
C CYS A 6 -20.35 -2.15 0.11
N MET A 7 -19.22 -2.58 0.71
CA MET A 7 -19.24 -3.40 1.95
C MET A 7 -19.75 -2.59 3.14
N THR A 8 -19.26 -1.37 3.30
CA THR A 8 -19.63 -0.50 4.42
C THR A 8 -20.96 0.21 4.23
N ALA A 9 -21.44 0.30 2.99
CA ALA A 9 -22.77 0.84 2.66
C ALA A 9 -23.88 -0.20 2.71
N CYS A 10 -23.55 -1.50 2.73
CA CYS A 10 -24.55 -2.57 2.69
C CYS A 10 -25.15 -2.83 4.07
N PRO A 11 -26.46 -2.59 4.29
CA PRO A 11 -27.11 -2.84 5.59
C PRO A 11 -27.17 -4.34 5.94
N SER A 12 -27.10 -5.21 4.94
CA SER A 12 -27.12 -6.67 5.13
C SER A 12 -25.74 -7.27 5.41
N GLY A 13 -24.66 -6.45 5.50
CA GLY A 13 -23.32 -6.92 5.83
C GLY A 13 -22.69 -7.85 4.78
N VAL A 14 -23.07 -7.73 3.51
CA VAL A 14 -22.55 -8.59 2.44
C VAL A 14 -21.05 -8.32 2.21
N ASN A 15 -20.24 -9.37 2.26
CA ASN A 15 -18.82 -9.28 1.93
C ASN A 15 -18.61 -9.22 0.41
N TYR A 16 -18.69 -8.01 -0.15
CA TYR A 16 -18.49 -7.78 -1.58
C TYR A 16 -17.05 -8.03 -2.04
N MET A 17 -16.06 -8.05 -1.15
CA MET A 17 -14.68 -8.36 -1.51
C MET A 17 -14.59 -9.77 -2.08
N HIS A 18 -15.12 -10.75 -1.38
CA HIS A 18 -15.13 -12.14 -1.82
C HIS A 18 -15.99 -12.37 -3.05
N LEU A 19 -17.14 -11.69 -3.16
CA LEU A 19 -18.00 -11.77 -4.35
C LEU A 19 -17.30 -11.22 -5.59
N MET A 20 -16.63 -10.07 -5.46
CA MET A 20 -15.88 -9.47 -6.57
C MET A 20 -14.71 -10.35 -7.02
N GLU A 21 -14.01 -10.99 -6.10
CA GLU A 21 -12.92 -11.91 -6.43
C GLU A 21 -13.42 -13.12 -7.19
N TYR A 22 -14.54 -13.69 -6.76
CA TYR A 22 -15.21 -14.77 -7.48
C TYR A 22 -15.62 -14.32 -8.89
N GLY A 23 -16.28 -13.16 -9.01
CA GLY A 23 -16.70 -12.59 -10.29
C GLY A 23 -15.52 -12.32 -11.23
N ARG A 24 -14.40 -11.76 -10.72
CA ARG A 24 -13.19 -11.53 -11.51
C ARG A 24 -12.58 -12.83 -12.03
N ARG A 25 -12.54 -13.86 -11.19
CA ARG A 25 -12.09 -15.20 -11.61
C ARG A 25 -12.97 -15.76 -12.73
N HIS A 26 -14.29 -15.68 -12.58
CA HIS A 26 -15.25 -16.14 -13.57
C HIS A 26 -15.06 -15.40 -14.91
N ILE A 27 -14.97 -14.07 -14.88
CA ILE A 27 -14.74 -13.23 -16.06
C ILE A 27 -13.40 -13.60 -16.73
N GLU A 28 -12.33 -13.81 -15.96
CA GLU A 28 -11.04 -14.17 -16.54
C GLU A 28 -11.06 -15.54 -17.24
N GLN A 29 -11.91 -16.46 -16.82
CA GLN A 29 -12.07 -17.78 -17.41
C GLN A 29 -13.01 -17.79 -18.64
N THR A 30 -14.01 -16.93 -18.67
CA THR A 30 -15.11 -16.97 -19.66
C THR A 30 -15.04 -15.87 -20.72
N TYR A 31 -14.54 -14.69 -20.35
CA TYR A 31 -14.50 -13.54 -21.26
C TYR A 31 -13.28 -13.59 -22.19
N ARG A 32 -13.52 -13.47 -23.49
CA ARG A 32 -12.46 -13.44 -24.51
C ARG A 32 -11.95 -12.01 -24.69
N ARG A 33 -10.78 -11.72 -24.13
CA ARG A 33 -10.08 -10.45 -24.29
C ARG A 33 -9.29 -10.39 -25.60
N SER A 34 -9.00 -9.18 -26.07
CA SER A 34 -8.03 -8.99 -27.15
C SER A 34 -6.63 -9.51 -26.73
N LEU A 35 -5.83 -9.91 -27.72
CA LEU A 35 -4.46 -10.41 -27.46
C LEU A 35 -3.60 -9.37 -26.72
N PHE A 36 -3.75 -8.09 -27.09
CA PHE A 36 -3.02 -6.99 -26.48
C PHE A 36 -3.41 -6.80 -24.99
N GLU A 37 -4.69 -6.79 -24.68
CA GLU A 37 -5.20 -6.67 -23.31
C GLU A 37 -4.73 -7.86 -22.44
N ARG A 38 -4.79 -9.07 -23.01
CA ARG A 38 -4.30 -10.29 -22.35
C ARG A 38 -2.80 -10.19 -22.05
N LEU A 39 -2.00 -9.71 -23.02
CA LEU A 39 -0.57 -9.52 -22.85
C LEU A 39 -0.25 -8.52 -21.73
N ILE A 40 -0.91 -7.36 -21.70
CA ILE A 40 -0.73 -6.36 -20.63
C ILE A 40 -1.04 -6.97 -19.28
N ARG A 41 -2.15 -7.69 -19.11
CA ARG A 41 -2.53 -8.31 -17.84
C ARG A 41 -1.52 -9.38 -17.39
N ILE A 42 -0.97 -10.15 -18.32
CA ILE A 42 0.10 -11.13 -18.03
C ILE A 42 1.36 -10.40 -17.57
N LEU A 43 1.78 -9.36 -18.29
CA LEU A 43 2.97 -8.56 -17.95
C LEU A 43 2.83 -7.91 -16.58
N LEU A 44 1.72 -7.26 -16.29
CA LEU A 44 1.45 -6.65 -14.98
C LEU A 44 1.51 -7.68 -13.85
N GLY A 45 0.93 -8.87 -14.07
CA GLY A 45 0.92 -9.96 -13.08
C GLY A 45 2.26 -10.69 -12.91
N VAL A 46 3.25 -10.41 -13.75
CA VAL A 46 4.61 -10.97 -13.63
C VAL A 46 5.61 -9.91 -13.16
N VAL A 47 5.55 -8.72 -13.75
CA VAL A 47 6.53 -7.64 -13.53
C VAL A 47 6.37 -7.04 -12.14
N LEU A 48 5.17 -6.56 -11.79
CA LEU A 48 4.95 -5.82 -10.55
C LEU A 48 5.18 -6.65 -9.28
N PRO A 49 4.76 -7.93 -9.22
CA PRO A 49 5.04 -8.78 -8.06
C PRO A 49 6.50 -9.21 -7.90
N ASN A 50 7.32 -9.07 -8.95
CA ASN A 50 8.72 -9.51 -8.94
C ASN A 50 9.67 -8.30 -8.86
N PRO A 51 10.26 -7.99 -7.69
CA PRO A 51 11.10 -6.81 -7.52
C PRO A 51 12.33 -6.77 -8.46
N LYS A 52 12.92 -7.93 -8.79
CA LYS A 52 14.09 -7.99 -9.68
C LYS A 52 13.72 -7.62 -11.12
N ILE A 53 12.64 -8.20 -11.64
CA ILE A 53 12.12 -7.88 -12.99
C ILE A 53 11.66 -6.43 -13.03
N PHE A 54 10.95 -5.97 -12.00
CA PHE A 54 10.46 -4.61 -11.92
C PHE A 54 11.61 -3.59 -11.94
N LYS A 55 12.66 -3.79 -11.12
CA LYS A 55 13.85 -2.96 -11.11
C LYS A 55 14.57 -2.93 -12.46
N PHE A 56 14.68 -4.09 -13.13
CA PHE A 56 15.29 -4.19 -14.46
C PHE A 56 14.50 -3.37 -15.48
N ILE A 57 13.16 -3.48 -15.50
CA ILE A 57 12.31 -2.72 -16.42
C ILE A 57 12.36 -1.21 -16.13
N LEU A 58 12.40 -0.81 -14.84
CA LEU A 58 12.60 0.60 -14.48
C LEU A 58 13.95 1.13 -15.01
N GLY A 59 15.02 0.34 -14.89
CA GLY A 59 16.33 0.69 -15.44
C GLY A 59 16.30 0.87 -16.97
N LEU A 60 15.64 -0.03 -17.68
CA LEU A 60 15.43 0.11 -19.12
C LEU A 60 14.62 1.37 -19.48
N ALA A 61 13.55 1.65 -18.73
CA ALA A 61 12.73 2.84 -18.95
C ALA A 61 13.56 4.12 -18.83
N VAL A 62 14.50 4.21 -17.89
CA VAL A 62 15.41 5.35 -17.72
C VAL A 62 16.35 5.48 -18.94
N ILE A 63 16.90 4.38 -19.47
CA ILE A 63 17.78 4.38 -20.65
C ILE A 63 17.03 4.87 -21.89
N PHE A 64 15.76 4.46 -22.04
CA PHE A 64 14.92 4.88 -23.17
C PHE A 64 14.17 6.21 -22.90
N ARG A 65 14.60 7.00 -21.95
CA ARG A 65 14.10 8.36 -21.69
C ARG A 65 14.28 9.21 -22.95
N GLY A 66 13.19 9.74 -23.49
CA GLY A 66 13.19 10.47 -24.76
C GLY A 66 12.50 9.72 -25.92
N PHE A 67 12.44 8.39 -25.89
CA PHE A 67 11.67 7.60 -26.86
C PHE A 67 10.19 7.47 -26.48
N GLU A 68 9.77 8.00 -25.33
CA GLU A 68 8.38 7.98 -24.85
C GLU A 68 7.38 8.57 -25.86
N LYS A 69 7.82 9.53 -26.68
CA LYS A 69 7.00 10.16 -27.73
C LYS A 69 6.54 9.17 -28.81
N PHE A 70 7.31 8.10 -29.02
CA PHE A 70 7.01 7.05 -30.00
C PHE A 70 6.14 5.92 -29.44
N LEU A 71 5.89 5.91 -28.13
CA LEU A 71 5.06 4.91 -27.49
C LEU A 71 3.57 5.19 -27.73
N PRO A 72 2.73 4.15 -27.87
CA PRO A 72 1.28 4.27 -27.84
C PRO A 72 0.82 5.06 -26.60
N ARG A 73 -0.25 5.84 -26.71
CA ARG A 73 -0.74 6.73 -25.64
C ARG A 73 -0.84 6.06 -24.28
N ASN A 74 -1.26 4.79 -24.25
CA ASN A 74 -1.41 4.01 -23.02
C ASN A 74 -0.05 3.66 -22.35
N LEU A 75 0.99 3.37 -23.17
CA LEU A 75 2.32 3.06 -22.67
C LEU A 75 3.11 4.32 -22.34
N ARG A 76 2.83 5.44 -23.02
CA ARG A 76 3.47 6.73 -22.75
C ARG A 76 3.22 7.21 -21.33
N LYS A 77 2.00 7.08 -20.81
CA LYS A 77 1.68 7.45 -19.42
C LYS A 77 2.44 6.61 -18.41
N ILE A 78 2.55 5.30 -18.66
CA ILE A 78 3.32 4.39 -17.79
C ILE A 78 4.82 4.74 -17.84
N ALA A 79 5.35 5.00 -19.04
CA ALA A 79 6.73 5.41 -19.22
C ALA A 79 7.01 6.77 -18.55
N HIS A 80 6.17 7.77 -18.79
CA HIS A 80 6.26 9.09 -18.16
C HIS A 80 6.24 9.00 -16.63
N PHE A 81 5.35 8.15 -16.08
CA PHE A 81 5.32 7.87 -14.65
C PHE A 81 6.62 7.24 -14.15
N ALA A 82 7.09 6.17 -14.81
CA ALA A 82 8.32 5.49 -14.42
C ALA A 82 9.57 6.39 -14.53
N LEU A 83 9.60 7.32 -15.49
CA LEU A 83 10.70 8.24 -15.75
C LEU A 83 10.77 9.43 -14.79
N ASN A 84 9.62 9.84 -14.24
CA ASN A 84 9.52 10.97 -13.30
C ASN A 84 9.51 10.53 -11.83
N LEU A 85 9.70 9.23 -11.59
CA LEU A 85 9.84 8.70 -10.24
C LEU A 85 11.22 9.04 -9.66
N GLU A 86 11.25 9.96 -8.73
CA GLU A 86 12.39 10.16 -7.84
C GLU A 86 12.34 9.07 -6.75
N ILE A 87 13.19 8.05 -6.90
CA ILE A 87 13.34 7.01 -5.88
C ILE A 87 14.14 7.62 -4.72
N GLN A 88 13.44 7.89 -3.62
CA GLN A 88 14.03 8.49 -2.42
C GLN A 88 14.27 7.41 -1.37
N GLY A 89 15.48 7.36 -0.83
CA GLY A 89 15.89 6.41 0.20
C GLY A 89 16.50 5.11 -0.34
N LYS A 90 17.01 4.30 0.58
CA LYS A 90 17.60 2.98 0.28
C LYS A 90 16.53 1.89 0.36
N VAL A 91 16.52 1.03 -0.63
CA VAL A 91 15.69 -0.18 -0.64
C VAL A 91 15.99 -1.01 0.60
N VAL A 92 14.95 -1.35 1.35
CA VAL A 92 15.06 -2.19 2.55
C VAL A 92 15.32 -3.64 2.14
N THR A 93 16.27 -4.28 2.79
CA THR A 93 16.67 -5.67 2.57
C THR A 93 16.37 -6.51 3.81
N PRO A 94 16.25 -7.83 3.67
CA PRO A 94 16.05 -8.73 4.80
C PRO A 94 17.11 -8.53 5.89
N ALA A 95 16.66 -8.20 7.09
CA ALA A 95 17.50 -7.95 8.28
C ALA A 95 16.62 -7.88 9.53
N THR A 96 17.25 -7.98 10.70
CA THR A 96 16.63 -7.67 11.99
C THR A 96 17.11 -6.31 12.47
N TYR A 97 16.18 -5.41 12.76
CA TYR A 97 16.45 -4.07 13.30
C TYR A 97 16.09 -4.05 14.78
N MET A 98 17.11 -3.86 15.60
CA MET A 98 16.95 -3.89 17.04
C MET A 98 16.23 -2.64 17.56
N SER A 99 15.44 -2.81 18.61
CA SER A 99 14.83 -1.69 19.32
C SER A 99 15.89 -0.71 19.85
N THR A 100 15.65 0.59 19.68
CA THR A 100 16.49 1.66 20.25
C THR A 100 16.02 2.11 21.64
N SER A 101 14.93 1.52 22.14
CA SER A 101 14.38 1.73 23.46
C SER A 101 14.17 0.39 24.17
N LYS A 102 13.59 0.38 25.38
CA LYS A 102 13.30 -0.88 26.09
C LYS A 102 12.46 -1.79 25.19
N HIS A 103 13.02 -2.96 24.84
CA HIS A 103 12.37 -3.98 23.99
C HIS A 103 11.06 -4.46 24.62
N LYS A 104 10.01 -4.51 23.84
CA LYS A 104 8.66 -4.94 24.27
C LYS A 104 7.99 -5.87 23.28
N TYR A 105 8.24 -5.66 21.98
CA TYR A 105 7.54 -6.35 20.90
C TYR A 105 8.52 -6.83 19.83
N ARG A 106 8.25 -7.99 19.25
CA ARG A 106 8.96 -8.51 18.09
C ARG A 106 7.98 -8.60 16.92
N VAL A 107 8.22 -7.81 15.87
CA VAL A 107 7.29 -7.68 14.76
C VAL A 107 7.95 -7.96 13.42
N ALA A 108 7.24 -8.64 12.50
CA ALA A 108 7.67 -8.77 11.13
C ALA A 108 7.12 -7.59 10.29
N LEU A 109 7.90 -7.07 9.33
CA LEU A 109 7.46 -6.01 8.42
C LEU A 109 7.32 -6.56 7.00
N LEU A 110 6.14 -6.40 6.40
CA LEU A 110 5.93 -6.61 4.97
C LEU A 110 6.34 -5.35 4.20
N ILE A 111 7.51 -5.40 3.56
CA ILE A 111 8.08 -4.25 2.83
C ILE A 111 7.39 -3.94 1.47
N GLY A 112 6.56 -4.87 0.97
CA GLY A 112 5.84 -4.72 -0.30
C GLY A 112 6.72 -4.84 -1.55
N CYS A 113 6.13 -5.32 -2.65
CA CYS A 113 6.86 -5.54 -3.91
C CYS A 113 7.14 -4.23 -4.67
N VAL A 114 6.11 -3.40 -4.86
CA VAL A 114 6.19 -2.12 -5.58
C VAL A 114 6.69 -1.01 -4.66
N GLN A 115 6.15 -0.93 -3.43
CA GLN A 115 6.48 0.12 -2.47
C GLN A 115 7.98 0.18 -2.17
N ASN A 116 8.61 -0.97 -1.90
CA ASN A 116 10.04 -1.01 -1.57
C ASN A 116 10.96 -0.57 -2.72
N GLN A 117 10.48 -0.62 -3.96
CA GLN A 117 11.25 -0.18 -5.13
C GLN A 117 11.05 1.30 -5.44
N LEU A 118 9.84 1.83 -5.25
CA LEU A 118 9.47 3.18 -5.64
C LEU A 118 9.50 4.19 -4.50
N TYR A 119 9.13 3.75 -3.29
CA TYR A 119 9.03 4.57 -2.08
C TYR A 119 9.64 3.85 -0.87
N PRO A 120 10.94 3.46 -0.94
CA PRO A 120 11.60 2.72 0.15
C PRO A 120 11.60 3.51 1.47
N GLU A 121 11.51 4.85 1.43
CA GLU A 121 11.50 5.68 2.61
C GLU A 121 10.29 5.42 3.52
N ILE A 122 9.15 4.99 2.96
CA ILE A 122 8.00 4.54 3.77
C ILE A 122 8.38 3.38 4.69
N ASN A 123 9.15 2.41 4.16
CA ASN A 123 9.63 1.28 4.97
C ASN A 123 10.69 1.71 5.98
N ASN A 124 11.62 2.59 5.58
CA ASN A 124 12.65 3.14 6.47
C ASN A 124 12.01 3.92 7.63
N ALA A 125 11.02 4.77 7.35
CA ALA A 125 10.26 5.50 8.35
C ALA A 125 9.51 4.55 9.30
N THR A 126 8.89 3.49 8.75
CA THR A 126 8.22 2.46 9.55
C THR A 126 9.19 1.77 10.51
N ILE A 127 10.37 1.39 10.04
CA ILE A 127 11.39 0.74 10.87
C ILE A 127 11.87 1.69 11.97
N ARG A 128 12.20 2.95 11.63
CA ARG A 128 12.62 3.96 12.61
C ARG A 128 11.54 4.22 13.67
N LEU A 129 10.28 4.37 13.23
CA LEU A 129 9.17 4.59 14.15
C LEU A 129 9.01 3.41 15.11
N LEU A 130 8.95 2.18 14.60
CA LEU A 130 8.77 0.98 15.40
C LEU A 130 9.95 0.74 16.39
N THR A 131 11.19 0.88 15.92
CA THR A 131 12.36 0.68 16.79
C THR A 131 12.44 1.69 17.91
N ARG A 132 12.08 2.96 17.68
CA ARG A 132 11.95 3.98 18.75
C ARG A 132 10.84 3.65 19.75
N HIS A 133 9.81 2.93 19.33
CA HIS A 133 8.66 2.55 20.18
C HIS A 133 8.80 1.18 20.84
N GLY A 134 10.00 0.61 20.87
CA GLY A 134 10.29 -0.62 21.62
C GLY A 134 10.09 -1.90 20.81
N CYS A 135 10.06 -1.82 19.49
CA CYS A 135 9.91 -2.99 18.63
C CYS A 135 11.25 -3.46 18.04
N GLU A 136 11.53 -4.74 18.13
CA GLU A 136 12.44 -5.43 17.23
C GLU A 136 11.70 -5.67 15.91
N VAL A 137 12.24 -5.18 14.79
CA VAL A 137 11.61 -5.29 13.47
C VAL A 137 12.37 -6.28 12.61
N VAL A 138 11.69 -7.35 12.20
CA VAL A 138 12.25 -8.39 11.34
C VAL A 138 11.73 -8.22 9.92
N VAL A 139 12.61 -7.91 8.98
CA VAL A 139 12.31 -8.02 7.55
C VAL A 139 12.70 -9.41 7.09
N VAL A 140 11.70 -10.26 6.93
CA VAL A 140 11.90 -11.69 6.71
C VAL A 140 12.37 -11.95 5.27
N LYS A 141 13.42 -12.77 5.14
CA LYS A 141 13.86 -13.29 3.85
C LYS A 141 12.75 -14.15 3.25
N ASP A 142 12.64 -14.16 1.93
CA ASP A 142 11.67 -14.95 1.17
C ASP A 142 10.19 -14.53 1.29
N VAL A 143 9.89 -13.49 2.08
CA VAL A 143 8.61 -12.79 2.03
C VAL A 143 8.59 -11.86 0.81
N GLY A 144 7.58 -12.05 -0.05
CA GLY A 144 7.46 -11.34 -1.31
C GLY A 144 6.19 -10.51 -1.45
N CYS A 145 5.61 -10.54 -2.65
CA CYS A 145 4.33 -9.87 -2.93
C CYS A 145 3.20 -10.48 -2.09
N CYS A 146 2.30 -9.63 -1.58
CA CYS A 146 1.10 -10.09 -0.85
C CYS A 146 0.12 -10.90 -1.72
N GLY A 147 0.26 -10.88 -3.05
CA GLY A 147 -0.63 -11.59 -3.98
C GLY A 147 -1.83 -10.79 -4.47
N ALA A 148 -2.12 -9.62 -3.88
CA ALA A 148 -3.30 -8.81 -4.22
C ALA A 148 -3.40 -8.48 -5.71
N LEU A 149 -2.30 -8.06 -6.35
CA LEU A 149 -2.29 -7.70 -7.78
C LEU A 149 -2.73 -8.86 -8.67
N ASN A 150 -2.20 -10.06 -8.42
CA ASN A 150 -2.57 -11.25 -9.17
C ASN A 150 -4.03 -11.65 -8.91
N LEU A 151 -4.49 -11.56 -7.66
CA LEU A 151 -5.88 -11.87 -7.31
C LEU A 151 -6.85 -10.91 -8.02
N HIS A 152 -6.55 -9.60 -7.99
CA HIS A 152 -7.35 -8.58 -8.68
C HIS A 152 -7.36 -8.71 -10.21
N LEU A 153 -6.33 -9.32 -10.80
CA LEU A 153 -6.27 -9.69 -12.21
C LEU A 153 -7.00 -11.02 -12.52
N GLY A 154 -7.59 -11.71 -11.53
CA GLY A 154 -8.21 -13.03 -11.69
C GLY A 154 -7.20 -14.20 -11.77
N GLN A 155 -5.91 -13.94 -11.58
CA GLN A 155 -4.81 -14.91 -11.64
C GLN A 155 -4.63 -15.64 -10.30
N ARG A 156 -5.68 -16.34 -9.83
CA ARG A 156 -5.73 -16.96 -8.50
C ARG A 156 -4.55 -17.87 -8.18
N GLN A 157 -4.12 -18.72 -9.12
CA GLN A 157 -3.01 -19.64 -8.88
C GLN A 157 -1.71 -18.92 -8.55
N LYS A 158 -1.40 -17.82 -9.27
CA LYS A 158 -0.22 -17.00 -9.01
C LYS A 158 -0.34 -16.27 -7.65
N ALA A 159 -1.51 -15.73 -7.33
CA ALA A 159 -1.78 -15.13 -6.03
C ALA A 159 -1.54 -16.13 -4.89
N PHE A 160 -2.09 -17.33 -5.00
CA PHE A 160 -1.94 -18.38 -3.99
C PHE A 160 -0.49 -18.87 -3.81
N LYS A 161 0.32 -18.87 -4.88
CA LYS A 161 1.75 -19.14 -4.77
C LYS A 161 2.46 -18.09 -3.89
N HIS A 162 2.17 -16.82 -4.08
CA HIS A 162 2.71 -15.74 -3.25
C HIS A 162 2.24 -15.84 -1.79
N ILE A 163 0.95 -16.10 -1.58
CA ILE A 163 0.37 -16.22 -0.24
C ILE A 163 1.04 -17.36 0.53
N LYS A 164 1.12 -18.56 -0.07
CA LYS A 164 1.74 -19.72 0.56
C LYS A 164 3.22 -19.50 0.89
N SER A 165 3.99 -18.90 -0.04
CA SER A 165 5.39 -18.55 0.21
C SER A 165 5.55 -17.60 1.39
N ASN A 166 4.67 -16.59 1.51
CA ASN A 166 4.71 -15.66 2.63
C ASN A 166 4.31 -16.34 3.95
N VAL A 167 3.28 -17.20 3.94
CA VAL A 167 2.86 -17.97 5.11
C VAL A 167 3.99 -18.85 5.62
N ASP A 168 4.65 -19.60 4.73
CA ASP A 168 5.77 -20.47 5.11
C ASP A 168 6.91 -19.62 5.71
N ALA A 169 7.34 -18.54 5.05
CA ALA A 169 8.44 -17.70 5.52
C ALA A 169 8.17 -17.05 6.89
N TRP A 170 6.93 -16.64 7.17
CA TRP A 170 6.59 -16.09 8.48
C TRP A 170 6.45 -17.17 9.55
N CYS A 171 5.96 -18.36 9.23
CA CYS A 171 5.92 -19.48 10.17
C CYS A 171 7.34 -19.93 10.56
N ASP A 172 8.27 -20.02 9.59
CA ASP A 172 9.66 -20.41 9.86
C ASP A 172 10.36 -19.45 10.82
N VAL A 173 10.06 -18.14 10.72
CA VAL A 173 10.60 -17.14 11.65
C VAL A 173 9.92 -17.22 13.02
N ALA A 174 8.64 -17.52 13.07
CA ALA A 174 7.88 -17.65 14.32
C ALA A 174 8.29 -18.92 15.10
N ASP A 175 8.69 -20.01 14.44
CA ASP A 175 9.16 -21.23 15.10
C ASP A 175 10.46 -21.01 15.91
N GLY A 176 11.28 -20.01 15.52
CA GLY A 176 12.48 -19.63 16.29
C GLY A 176 12.23 -18.64 17.45
N SER A 177 11.19 -17.81 17.36
CA SER A 177 10.76 -16.85 18.38
C SER A 177 9.42 -16.25 17.97
N GLN A 178 8.47 -16.20 18.89
CA GLN A 178 7.11 -15.70 18.64
C GLN A 178 7.13 -14.28 18.06
N LEU A 179 6.31 -14.06 17.02
CA LEU A 179 5.99 -12.72 16.51
C LEU A 179 4.74 -12.19 17.19
N ASP A 180 4.82 -10.97 17.69
CA ASP A 180 3.66 -10.28 18.29
C ASP A 180 2.72 -9.74 17.22
N ALA A 181 3.27 -9.36 16.05
CA ALA A 181 2.48 -8.87 14.91
C ALA A 181 3.24 -8.98 13.58
N ILE A 182 2.48 -9.00 12.48
CA ILE A 182 2.96 -8.76 11.13
C ILE A 182 2.47 -7.38 10.72
N ILE A 183 3.39 -6.44 10.61
CA ILE A 183 3.09 -5.04 10.28
C ILE A 183 3.00 -4.87 8.77
N VAL A 184 1.92 -4.26 8.33
CA VAL A 184 1.74 -3.85 6.93
C VAL A 184 1.52 -2.35 6.88
N ASN A 185 2.34 -1.65 6.09
CA ASN A 185 2.30 -0.19 5.93
C ASN A 185 1.77 0.25 4.56
N THR A 186 1.06 -0.64 3.87
CA THR A 186 0.33 -0.36 2.63
C THR A 186 -1.04 -0.98 2.75
N SER A 187 -2.08 -0.18 2.91
CA SER A 187 -3.43 -0.65 3.25
C SER A 187 -3.99 -1.72 2.30
N GLY A 188 -3.69 -1.65 0.99
CA GLY A 188 -4.11 -2.67 0.03
C GLY A 188 -3.47 -4.04 0.27
N CYS A 189 -2.19 -4.06 0.68
CA CYS A 189 -1.51 -5.29 1.10
C CYS A 189 -2.05 -5.76 2.45
N GLY A 190 -2.35 -4.85 3.38
CA GLY A 190 -2.93 -5.16 4.69
C GLY A 190 -4.27 -5.87 4.58
N THR A 191 -5.19 -5.35 3.77
CA THR A 191 -6.47 -6.00 3.48
C THR A 191 -6.27 -7.42 2.94
N MET A 192 -5.27 -7.61 2.06
CA MET A 192 -4.98 -8.90 1.47
C MET A 192 -4.42 -9.90 2.48
N VAL A 193 -3.46 -9.50 3.33
CA VAL A 193 -2.83 -10.41 4.31
C VAL A 193 -3.81 -10.80 5.41
N LYS A 194 -4.65 -9.86 5.86
CA LYS A 194 -5.75 -10.14 6.80
C LYS A 194 -6.78 -11.15 6.26
N ASP A 195 -6.86 -11.33 4.94
CA ASP A 195 -7.77 -12.28 4.28
C ASP A 195 -7.14 -13.64 3.91
N TYR A 196 -5.86 -13.87 4.20
CA TYR A 196 -5.17 -15.13 3.88
C TYR A 196 -5.85 -16.36 4.46
N GLY A 197 -6.36 -16.27 5.70
CA GLY A 197 -7.11 -17.34 6.36
C GLY A 197 -8.36 -17.73 5.56
N HIS A 198 -9.14 -16.76 5.08
CA HIS A 198 -10.30 -17.03 4.22
C HIS A 198 -9.90 -17.61 2.87
N LEU A 199 -8.88 -17.05 2.22
CA LEU A 199 -8.43 -17.47 0.89
C LEU A 199 -7.93 -18.91 0.87
N LEU A 200 -7.27 -19.36 1.95
CA LEU A 200 -6.71 -20.70 2.08
C LEU A 200 -7.53 -21.64 2.97
N ARG A 201 -8.77 -21.28 3.35
CA ARG A 201 -9.61 -22.05 4.28
C ARG A 201 -9.86 -23.50 3.85
N GLU A 202 -9.85 -23.76 2.55
CA GLU A 202 -10.05 -25.11 1.97
C GLU A 202 -8.76 -25.89 1.79
N ASP A 203 -7.60 -25.26 1.99
CA ASP A 203 -6.29 -25.91 1.85
C ASP A 203 -5.88 -26.60 3.15
N LYS A 204 -5.92 -27.93 3.17
CA LYS A 204 -5.65 -28.76 4.36
C LYS A 204 -4.30 -28.47 5.01
N ASN A 205 -3.28 -28.06 4.22
CA ASN A 205 -1.92 -27.82 4.71
C ASN A 205 -1.71 -26.39 5.19
N TYR A 206 -2.52 -25.42 4.70
CA TYR A 206 -2.30 -23.99 4.91
C TYR A 206 -3.40 -23.30 5.69
N SER A 207 -4.62 -23.86 5.79
CA SER A 207 -5.75 -23.18 6.41
C SER A 207 -5.46 -22.64 7.81
N LYS A 208 -4.89 -23.47 8.70
CA LYS A 208 -4.55 -23.08 10.06
C LYS A 208 -3.41 -22.07 10.11
N LYS A 209 -2.33 -22.29 9.35
CA LYS A 209 -1.18 -21.39 9.27
C LYS A 209 -1.61 -20.01 8.77
N ALA A 210 -2.39 -19.97 7.68
CA ALA A 210 -2.88 -18.74 7.08
C ALA A 210 -3.84 -17.98 8.01
N SER A 211 -4.69 -18.67 8.77
CA SER A 211 -5.53 -18.04 9.79
C SER A 211 -4.69 -17.37 10.87
N ASN A 212 -3.71 -18.08 11.43
CA ASN A 212 -2.82 -17.52 12.44
C ASN A 212 -2.06 -16.28 11.92
N ILE A 213 -1.57 -16.30 10.67
CA ILE A 213 -0.92 -15.16 10.02
C ILE A 213 -1.90 -13.98 9.87
N SER A 214 -3.14 -14.24 9.43
CA SER A 214 -4.17 -13.20 9.33
C SER A 214 -4.47 -12.55 10.67
N ASP A 215 -4.57 -13.35 11.74
CA ASP A 215 -4.96 -12.90 13.07
C ASP A 215 -3.90 -11.96 13.72
N ILE A 216 -2.61 -12.19 13.43
CA ILE A 216 -1.52 -11.32 13.93
C ILE A 216 -1.14 -10.20 12.93
N SER A 217 -1.80 -10.12 11.76
CA SER A 217 -1.52 -9.10 10.77
C SER A 217 -2.27 -7.81 11.07
N VAL A 218 -1.53 -6.70 11.17
CA VAL A 218 -2.09 -5.40 11.54
C VAL A 218 -1.53 -4.29 10.65
N ASP A 219 -2.33 -3.25 10.38
CA ASP A 219 -1.83 -2.04 9.78
C ASP A 219 -0.91 -1.28 10.74
N ILE A 220 0.11 -0.60 10.21
CA ILE A 220 1.04 0.19 11.03
C ILE A 220 0.31 1.22 11.90
N ILE A 221 -0.75 1.83 11.38
CA ILE A 221 -1.54 2.83 12.10
C ILE A 221 -2.29 2.19 13.27
N GLU A 222 -2.92 1.04 13.02
CA GLU A 222 -3.59 0.24 14.05
C GLU A 222 -2.63 -0.20 15.15
N PHE A 223 -1.43 -0.67 14.78
CA PHE A 223 -0.43 -1.11 15.74
C PHE A 223 0.11 0.05 16.58
N ILE A 224 0.46 1.19 15.97
CA ILE A 224 0.92 2.38 16.69
C ILE A 224 -0.17 2.94 17.59
N GLY A 225 -1.44 2.91 17.17
CA GLY A 225 -2.59 3.27 18.02
C GLY A 225 -2.66 2.43 19.30
N ARG A 226 -2.41 1.11 19.18
CA ARG A 226 -2.42 0.18 20.32
C ARG A 226 -1.26 0.40 21.31
N ILE A 227 -0.04 0.64 20.81
CA ILE A 227 1.14 0.79 21.67
C ILE A 227 1.40 2.22 22.16
N GLY A 228 0.71 3.19 21.54
CA GLY A 228 0.79 4.62 21.82
C GLY A 228 2.02 5.31 21.25
N LEU A 229 1.86 6.55 20.78
CA LEU A 229 2.95 7.42 20.33
C LEU A 229 3.74 7.98 21.51
N ARG A 230 5.08 8.13 21.33
CA ARG A 230 5.99 8.70 22.31
C ARG A 230 6.95 9.66 21.64
N GLY A 231 7.48 10.61 22.42
CA GLY A 231 8.53 11.53 21.96
C GLY A 231 8.05 12.52 20.92
N ILE A 232 6.78 12.96 20.98
CA ILE A 232 6.23 13.94 20.04
C ILE A 232 6.98 15.26 20.22
N SER A 233 7.57 15.77 19.14
CA SER A 233 8.44 16.97 19.16
C SER A 233 8.12 17.98 18.05
N LEU A 234 6.99 17.83 17.35
CA LEU A 234 6.64 18.73 16.26
C LEU A 234 6.26 20.13 16.80
N GLY A 235 7.15 21.09 16.56
CA GLY A 235 6.96 22.47 17.02
C GLY A 235 6.11 23.37 16.12
N LYS A 236 5.70 22.90 14.93
CA LYS A 236 4.98 23.70 13.92
C LYS A 236 3.64 23.07 13.60
N LYS A 237 2.57 23.86 13.73
CA LYS A 237 1.22 23.45 13.33
C LYS A 237 1.10 23.50 11.79
N LEU A 238 0.98 22.32 11.16
CA LEU A 238 0.79 22.17 9.72
C LEU A 238 -0.60 21.59 9.44
N LYS A 239 -1.24 22.09 8.39
CA LYS A 239 -2.55 21.65 7.95
C LYS A 239 -2.43 20.45 7.01
N VAL A 240 -2.93 19.30 7.43
CA VAL A 240 -2.86 18.03 6.70
C VAL A 240 -4.23 17.65 6.15
N ALA A 241 -4.38 17.63 4.82
CA ALA A 241 -5.55 17.01 4.20
C ALA A 241 -5.34 15.48 4.16
N TYR A 242 -6.17 14.76 4.89
CA TYR A 242 -6.05 13.30 4.94
C TYR A 242 -6.86 12.63 3.82
N GLN A 243 -6.15 11.96 2.93
CA GLN A 243 -6.75 11.08 1.92
C GLN A 243 -6.90 9.68 2.51
N ALA A 244 -8.11 9.32 2.93
CA ALA A 244 -8.41 8.01 3.45
C ALA A 244 -8.33 6.92 2.33
N PRO A 245 -7.42 5.93 2.43
CA PRO A 245 -7.38 4.83 1.47
C PRO A 245 -8.60 3.93 1.61
N CYS A 246 -9.25 3.61 0.49
CA CYS A 246 -10.45 2.76 0.49
C CYS A 246 -10.20 1.40 1.16
N SER A 247 -9.03 0.78 0.91
CA SER A 247 -8.65 -0.49 1.53
C SER A 247 -8.42 -0.39 3.04
N LEU A 248 -8.08 0.79 3.57
CA LEU A 248 -7.97 1.01 5.01
C LEU A 248 -9.36 1.20 5.62
N GLN A 249 -10.10 2.21 5.13
CA GLN A 249 -11.38 2.60 5.72
C GLN A 249 -12.53 1.59 5.49
N HIS A 250 -12.57 0.93 4.34
CA HIS A 250 -13.63 -0.04 3.99
C HIS A 250 -13.16 -1.49 4.11
N GLY A 251 -11.90 -1.78 3.72
CA GLY A 251 -11.36 -3.14 3.75
C GLY A 251 -10.93 -3.60 5.14
N GLN A 252 -10.31 -2.71 5.92
CA GLN A 252 -9.80 -3.02 7.26
C GLN A 252 -10.62 -2.36 8.39
N LEU A 253 -11.58 -1.49 8.06
CA LEU A 253 -12.43 -0.75 8.99
C LEU A 253 -11.64 0.20 9.93
N ILE A 254 -10.46 0.62 9.52
CA ILE A 254 -9.59 1.57 10.23
C ILE A 254 -9.91 2.96 9.67
N ARG A 255 -10.58 3.82 10.45
CA ARG A 255 -11.10 5.12 10.00
C ARG A 255 -10.60 6.28 10.83
N ASP A 256 -10.70 6.19 12.13
CA ASP A 256 -10.45 7.28 13.08
C ASP A 256 -9.00 7.32 13.54
N GLU A 257 -8.36 6.17 13.66
CA GLU A 257 -7.00 6.01 14.18
C GLU A 257 -5.95 6.85 13.43
N PRO A 258 -5.97 6.94 12.07
CA PRO A 258 -5.02 7.80 11.37
C PRO A 258 -5.20 9.28 11.73
N LEU A 259 -6.46 9.72 11.91
CA LEU A 259 -6.80 11.10 12.24
C LEU A 259 -6.37 11.43 13.68
N GLU A 260 -6.64 10.54 14.61
CA GLU A 260 -6.27 10.66 16.01
C GLU A 260 -4.76 10.73 16.19
N LEU A 261 -4.00 9.84 15.54
CA LEU A 261 -2.54 9.82 15.59
C LEU A 261 -1.92 11.09 14.99
N LEU A 262 -2.41 11.56 13.84
CA LEU A 262 -1.93 12.80 13.24
C LEU A 262 -2.25 14.02 14.13
N LYS A 263 -3.44 14.09 14.72
CA LYS A 263 -3.82 15.16 15.67
C LYS A 263 -2.96 15.10 16.92
N ALA A 264 -2.72 13.91 17.46
CA ALA A 264 -1.82 13.72 18.62
C ALA A 264 -0.41 14.20 18.33
N CYS A 265 0.05 14.09 17.07
CA CYS A 265 1.33 14.66 16.62
C CYS A 265 1.34 16.19 16.48
N GLY A 266 0.21 16.87 16.68
CA GLY A 266 0.10 18.34 16.56
C GLY A 266 -0.28 18.87 15.19
N PHE A 267 -0.63 17.99 14.23
CA PHE A 267 -1.14 18.42 12.92
C PHE A 267 -2.59 18.90 13.01
N GLU A 268 -2.92 19.91 12.19
CA GLU A 268 -4.31 20.28 11.92
C GLU A 268 -4.87 19.39 10.83
N VAL A 269 -5.66 18.36 11.18
CA VAL A 269 -6.17 17.37 10.24
C VAL A 269 -7.50 17.82 9.68
N VAL A 270 -7.58 17.92 8.35
CA VAL A 270 -8.80 18.24 7.61
C VAL A 270 -9.19 17.10 6.68
N LEU A 271 -10.49 16.86 6.55
CA LEU A 271 -11.05 15.86 5.63
C LEU A 271 -11.61 16.55 4.39
N PRO A 272 -11.36 16.04 3.18
CA PRO A 272 -11.95 16.57 1.96
C PRO A 272 -13.46 16.30 1.92
N SER A 273 -14.22 17.16 1.23
CA SER A 273 -15.67 17.08 1.10
C SER A 273 -16.18 15.72 0.57
N HIS A 274 -15.40 15.08 -0.28
CA HIS A 274 -15.67 13.72 -0.80
C HIS A 274 -14.64 12.71 -0.29
N GLY A 275 -14.49 12.62 1.04
CA GLY A 275 -13.51 11.74 1.71
C GLY A 275 -13.61 10.28 1.29
N ASP A 276 -14.82 9.76 1.10
CA ASP A 276 -15.10 8.37 0.73
C ASP A 276 -14.86 8.06 -0.77
N LEU A 277 -14.68 9.09 -1.61
CA LEU A 277 -14.41 8.88 -3.03
C LEU A 277 -13.07 8.21 -3.26
N CYS A 278 -13.06 7.16 -4.08
CA CYS A 278 -11.84 6.46 -4.47
C CYS A 278 -10.88 7.40 -5.24
N CYS A 279 -9.57 7.25 -5.03
CA CYS A 279 -8.55 7.97 -5.79
C CYS A 279 -8.39 7.51 -7.25
N GLY A 280 -9.02 6.40 -7.64
CA GLY A 280 -8.94 5.80 -8.98
C GLY A 280 -7.80 4.79 -9.18
N ALA A 281 -6.86 4.64 -8.25
CA ALA A 281 -5.71 3.74 -8.41
C ALA A 281 -6.08 2.25 -8.51
N ALA A 282 -6.73 1.72 -7.48
CA ALA A 282 -7.24 0.34 -7.36
C ALA A 282 -6.30 -0.73 -7.96
N GLY A 283 -5.06 -0.76 -7.51
CA GLY A 283 -4.02 -1.68 -8.02
C GLY A 283 -3.67 -1.41 -9.48
N THR A 284 -4.00 -2.34 -10.37
CA THR A 284 -3.77 -2.20 -11.83
C THR A 284 -4.92 -1.52 -12.59
N TYR A 285 -5.98 -1.12 -11.90
CA TYR A 285 -7.18 -0.56 -12.52
C TYR A 285 -6.88 0.74 -13.29
N HIS A 286 -6.06 1.63 -12.74
CA HIS A 286 -5.66 2.88 -13.41
C HIS A 286 -4.91 2.66 -14.73
N ILE A 287 -4.29 1.50 -14.93
CA ILE A 287 -3.63 1.14 -16.18
C ILE A 287 -4.65 0.55 -17.17
N LEU A 288 -5.60 -0.24 -16.69
CA LEU A 288 -6.55 -0.98 -17.51
C LEU A 288 -7.79 -0.15 -17.87
N GLU A 289 -8.26 0.71 -16.96
CA GLU A 289 -9.49 1.50 -17.06
C GLU A 289 -9.21 3.00 -16.90
N GLN A 290 -8.31 3.52 -17.74
CA GLN A 290 -7.74 4.87 -17.63
C GLN A 290 -8.79 5.98 -17.54
N LYS A 291 -9.82 5.95 -18.39
CA LYS A 291 -10.84 7.01 -18.46
C LYS A 291 -11.55 7.22 -17.11
N ILE A 292 -12.08 6.14 -16.54
CA ILE A 292 -12.80 6.20 -15.25
C ILE A 292 -11.83 6.55 -14.12
N SER A 293 -10.60 6.00 -14.16
CA SER A 293 -9.55 6.29 -13.20
C SER A 293 -9.17 7.76 -13.17
N GLU A 294 -9.02 8.42 -14.32
CA GLU A 294 -8.72 9.85 -14.46
C GLU A 294 -9.87 10.73 -13.93
N GLU A 295 -11.11 10.38 -14.21
CA GLU A 295 -12.27 11.11 -13.68
C GLU A 295 -12.32 11.06 -12.15
N LEU A 296 -12.06 9.90 -11.55
CA LEU A 296 -11.99 9.73 -10.10
C LEU A 296 -10.82 10.50 -9.50
N GLN A 297 -9.64 10.42 -10.13
CA GLN A 297 -8.43 11.15 -9.73
C GLN A 297 -8.69 12.65 -9.68
N ASN A 298 -9.24 13.22 -10.76
CA ASN A 298 -9.50 14.66 -10.86
C ASN A 298 -10.48 15.13 -9.78
N LYS A 299 -11.57 14.40 -9.55
CA LYS A 299 -12.54 14.71 -8.49
C LYS A 299 -11.89 14.65 -7.11
N LYS A 300 -11.05 13.63 -6.86
CA LYS A 300 -10.36 13.46 -5.58
C LYS A 300 -9.35 14.58 -5.33
N ILE A 301 -8.54 14.93 -6.33
CA ILE A 301 -7.57 16.02 -6.25
C ILE A 301 -8.27 17.34 -5.98
N LYS A 302 -9.33 17.67 -6.72
CA LYS A 302 -10.10 18.89 -6.50
C LYS A 302 -10.57 19.00 -5.05
N SER A 303 -11.16 17.94 -4.51
CA SER A 303 -11.64 17.89 -3.12
C SER A 303 -10.51 18.04 -2.08
N LEU A 304 -9.31 17.52 -2.34
CA LEU A 304 -8.14 17.68 -1.46
C LEU A 304 -7.57 19.10 -1.51
N VAL A 305 -7.49 19.71 -2.71
CA VAL A 305 -6.98 21.09 -2.91
C VAL A 305 -7.91 22.12 -2.30
N GLU A 306 -9.22 21.92 -2.35
CA GLU A 306 -10.22 22.79 -1.71
C GLU A 306 -10.00 22.94 -0.20
N CYS A 307 -9.33 21.98 0.43
CA CYS A 307 -8.94 22.08 1.84
C CYS A 307 -7.82 23.10 2.09
N SER A 308 -7.14 23.59 1.05
CA SER A 308 -5.94 24.46 1.16
C SER A 308 -4.93 23.94 2.19
N PRO A 309 -4.41 22.70 2.01
CA PRO A 309 -3.53 22.08 2.99
C PRO A 309 -2.08 22.52 2.79
N ASP A 310 -1.24 22.35 3.82
CA ASP A 310 0.22 22.37 3.68
C ASP A 310 0.75 21.03 3.14
N ILE A 311 0.04 19.92 3.46
CA ILE A 311 0.45 18.54 3.15
C ILE A 311 -0.79 17.70 2.84
N ILE A 312 -0.67 16.78 1.88
CA ILE A 312 -1.63 15.69 1.66
C ILE A 312 -1.05 14.39 2.24
N ALA A 313 -1.76 13.76 3.17
CA ALA A 313 -1.33 12.50 3.76
C ALA A 313 -2.18 11.32 3.29
N SER A 314 -1.54 10.16 3.04
CA SER A 314 -2.23 8.91 2.70
C SER A 314 -1.48 7.68 3.25
N GLY A 315 -2.20 6.66 3.70
CA GLY A 315 -1.65 5.37 4.15
C GLY A 315 -1.56 4.31 3.04
N ASN A 316 -1.46 4.73 1.76
CA ASN A 316 -1.39 3.79 0.64
C ASN A 316 -0.55 4.33 -0.52
N VAL A 317 0.54 3.63 -0.85
CA VAL A 317 1.44 4.02 -1.94
C VAL A 317 0.73 4.13 -3.30
N GLY A 318 -0.23 3.24 -3.59
CA GLY A 318 -1.00 3.30 -4.84
C GLY A 318 -1.83 4.57 -4.97
N CYS A 319 -2.44 5.04 -3.86
CA CYS A 319 -3.16 6.32 -3.83
C CYS A 319 -2.20 7.50 -3.99
N MET A 320 -1.05 7.48 -3.31
CA MET A 320 -0.02 8.52 -3.44
C MET A 320 0.46 8.65 -4.88
N MET A 321 0.76 7.53 -5.53
CA MET A 321 1.16 7.47 -6.93
C MET A 321 0.09 8.07 -7.83
N GLN A 322 -1.15 7.66 -7.66
CA GLN A 322 -2.28 8.14 -8.46
C GLN A 322 -2.45 9.66 -8.34
N LEU A 323 -2.32 10.21 -7.14
CA LEU A 323 -2.45 11.65 -6.92
C LEU A 323 -1.27 12.44 -7.52
N LYS A 324 -0.04 11.89 -7.51
CA LYS A 324 1.16 12.53 -8.08
C LYS A 324 1.18 12.54 -9.62
N THR A 325 0.49 11.60 -10.28
CA THR A 325 0.51 11.44 -11.74
C THR A 325 -0.56 12.24 -12.47
N SER A 326 -1.23 13.15 -11.80
CA SER A 326 -2.21 14.03 -12.41
C SER A 326 -1.56 14.96 -13.44
N ASP A 327 -2.10 15.01 -14.66
CA ASP A 327 -1.68 15.93 -15.72
C ASP A 327 -2.00 17.41 -15.39
N THR A 328 -2.70 17.64 -14.29
CA THR A 328 -3.05 18.98 -13.82
C THR A 328 -1.93 19.46 -12.90
N ASN A 329 -1.28 20.60 -13.22
CA ASN A 329 -0.39 21.35 -12.33
C ASN A 329 -1.08 21.82 -11.03
N ILE A 330 -2.16 21.16 -10.63
CA ILE A 330 -3.03 21.53 -9.52
C ILE A 330 -2.43 21.08 -8.18
N VAL A 331 -1.61 20.02 -8.18
CA VAL A 331 -1.03 19.51 -6.94
C VAL A 331 0.34 20.14 -6.70
N SER A 332 0.33 21.33 -6.12
CA SER A 332 1.56 21.98 -5.60
C SER A 332 1.94 21.52 -4.19
N PHE A 333 1.09 20.73 -3.55
CA PHE A 333 1.28 20.26 -2.17
C PHE A 333 2.07 18.97 -2.10
N PRO A 334 3.00 18.80 -1.13
CA PRO A 334 3.66 17.53 -0.91
C PRO A 334 2.67 16.43 -0.54
N ILE A 335 2.81 15.25 -1.18
CA ILE A 335 2.03 14.06 -0.88
C ILE A 335 2.93 13.10 -0.12
N VAL A 336 2.59 12.81 1.14
CA VAL A 336 3.43 12.11 2.13
C VAL A 336 2.69 10.88 2.65
N HIS A 337 3.42 9.82 2.95
CA HIS A 337 2.81 8.69 3.63
C HIS A 337 2.55 9.00 5.11
N THR A 338 1.40 8.57 5.64
CA THR A 338 1.03 8.85 7.04
C THR A 338 2.12 8.43 8.02
N VAL A 339 2.77 7.27 7.82
CA VAL A 339 3.85 6.81 8.69
C VAL A 339 5.09 7.71 8.67
N GLU A 340 5.38 8.38 7.54
CA GLU A 340 6.50 9.32 7.45
C GLU A 340 6.25 10.57 8.30
N LEU A 341 4.98 11.02 8.37
CA LEU A 341 4.59 12.13 9.25
C LEU A 341 4.69 11.74 10.73
N LEU A 342 4.27 10.52 11.08
CA LEU A 342 4.40 10.01 12.45
C LEU A 342 5.87 9.83 12.85
N ASP A 343 6.71 9.30 11.94
CA ASP A 343 8.15 9.17 12.14
C ASP A 343 8.80 10.53 12.38
N TRP A 344 8.51 11.52 11.53
CA TRP A 344 9.01 12.88 11.67
C TRP A 344 8.57 13.53 12.97
N ALA A 345 7.30 13.45 13.31
CA ALA A 345 6.74 14.04 14.52
C ALA A 345 7.31 13.44 15.81
N THR A 346 7.89 12.25 15.75
CA THR A 346 8.46 11.52 16.89
C THR A 346 10.01 11.47 16.85
N GLY A 347 10.65 12.39 16.13
CA GLY A 347 12.10 12.56 16.11
C GLY A 347 12.82 11.92 14.91
N GLY A 348 12.08 11.45 13.90
CA GLY A 348 12.64 11.05 12.61
C GLY A 348 12.97 12.23 11.71
N PRO A 349 13.57 11.99 10.52
CA PRO A 349 13.85 13.03 9.54
C PRO A 349 12.56 13.56 8.91
N LYS A 350 12.61 14.81 8.44
CA LYS A 350 11.55 15.39 7.62
C LYS A 350 11.35 14.55 6.35
N PRO A 351 10.09 14.26 5.96
CA PRO A 351 9.83 13.50 4.74
C PRO A 351 10.47 14.13 3.50
N PRO A 352 11.17 13.35 2.65
CA PRO A 352 11.89 13.91 1.50
C PRO A 352 11.02 14.68 0.52
N SER A 353 9.74 14.28 0.36
CA SER A 353 8.77 14.98 -0.50
C SER A 353 8.36 16.36 -0.01
N MET A 354 8.83 16.77 1.17
CA MET A 354 8.57 18.10 1.76
C MET A 354 9.79 19.04 1.69
N ASN A 355 10.89 18.61 1.06
CA ASN A 355 12.09 19.41 0.88
C ASN A 355 12.03 20.28 -0.37
#